data_747aead3266372094fdd535a77f7e1e6
#
_entry.id   747aead3266372094fdd535a77f7e1e6
#
_cell.length_a   1.000
_cell.length_b   1.000
_cell.length_c   1.000
_cell.angle_alpha   90.00
_cell.angle_beta   90.00
_cell.angle_gamma   90.00
#
_symmetry.space_group_name_H-M   'P 1'
#
loop_
_entity.id
_entity.type
_entity.pdbx_description
1 polymer ?
#
loop_
_entity_poly.entity_id
_entity_poly.type
_entity_poly.pdbx_seq_one_letter_code
_entity_poly.pdbx_strand_id
1 'polypeptide(L)'
;MGDRFQVKRITVKPGASLSLQKHYHRAEHWIVVEGTAIVTCDESEITLTENQSTYLPLGATHRLENPGKIPLELIEVQSGSYLGEDDIVRFDDIYGRTNQ
;
A
#
# COMPACT_ATOMS: atom_id res chain seq x y z
N MET A 1 -14.48 -22.04 -2.65
CA MET A 1 -14.33 -21.65 -3.27
C MET A 1 -13.42 -20.97 -3.43
N GLY A 2 -13.07 -20.93 -3.92
CA GLY A 2 -11.90 -20.44 -4.17
C GLY A 2 -11.49 -19.24 -3.52
N ASP A 3 -10.26 -19.11 -3.48
CA ASP A 3 -9.69 -17.90 -3.01
C ASP A 3 -9.92 -16.82 -4.03
N ARG A 4 -10.02 -15.60 -3.56
CA ARG A 4 -10.15 -14.46 -4.43
C ARG A 4 -8.85 -13.70 -4.45
N PHE A 5 -8.50 -13.22 -5.62
CA PHE A 5 -7.36 -12.34 -5.71
C PHE A 5 -7.60 -11.32 -6.81
N GLN A 6 -6.86 -10.22 -6.74
CA GLN A 6 -6.96 -9.15 -7.70
C GLN A 6 -5.59 -8.50 -7.80
N VAL A 7 -5.24 -8.07 -9.00
CA VAL A 7 -3.95 -7.42 -9.24
C VAL A 7 -4.22 -6.01 -9.71
N LYS A 8 -3.52 -5.05 -9.11
CA LYS A 8 -3.64 -3.64 -9.47
C LYS A 8 -2.28 -3.02 -9.65
N ARG A 9 -2.22 -1.98 -10.44
CA ARG A 9 -1.03 -1.17 -10.59
C ARG A 9 -1.25 0.14 -9.84
N ILE A 10 -0.24 0.55 -9.07
CA ILE A 10 -0.31 1.78 -8.31
C ILE A 10 0.82 2.69 -8.75
N THR A 11 0.49 3.95 -9.00
CA THR A 11 1.47 4.98 -9.33
C THR A 11 1.40 6.05 -8.27
N VAL A 12 2.54 6.41 -7.69
CA VAL A 12 2.62 7.46 -6.67
C VAL A 12 3.57 8.53 -7.15
N LYS A 13 3.10 9.76 -7.21
CA LYS A 13 3.91 10.88 -7.66
C LYS A 13 5.09 11.10 -6.72
N PRO A 14 6.18 11.68 -7.25
CA PRO A 14 7.33 12.00 -6.39
C PRO A 14 6.90 12.88 -5.22
N GLY A 15 7.35 12.51 -4.04
CA GLY A 15 7.06 13.26 -2.83
C GLY A 15 5.68 13.05 -2.26
N ALA A 16 4.84 12.27 -2.91
CA ALA A 16 3.47 12.03 -2.45
C ALA A 16 3.40 10.77 -1.60
N SER A 17 2.31 10.66 -0.86
CA SER A 17 2.05 9.47 -0.08
C SER A 17 0.56 9.15 -0.13
N LEU A 18 0.25 7.88 0.08
CA LEU A 18 -1.13 7.44 0.23
C LEU A 18 -1.46 7.44 1.71
N SER A 19 -2.73 7.60 2.01
CA SER A 19 -3.17 7.66 3.40
C SER A 19 -2.92 6.35 4.13
N LEU A 20 -2.84 6.45 5.43
CA LEU A 20 -2.74 5.28 6.30
C LEU A 20 -4.06 4.53 6.22
N GLN A 21 -4.01 3.24 5.94
CA GLN A 21 -5.18 2.43 5.66
C GLN A 21 -5.13 1.09 6.36
N LYS A 22 -6.28 0.48 6.47
CA LYS A 22 -6.42 -0.84 7.07
C LYS A 22 -7.55 -1.57 6.35
N HIS A 23 -7.34 -2.85 6.09
CA HIS A 23 -8.35 -3.71 5.46
C HIS A 23 -8.60 -4.92 6.36
N TYR A 24 -9.86 -5.30 6.49
CA TYR A 24 -10.24 -6.39 7.40
C TYR A 24 -10.37 -7.73 6.71
N HIS A 25 -10.57 -7.74 5.39
CA HIS A 25 -10.93 -8.98 4.71
C HIS A 25 -9.95 -9.35 3.61
N ARG A 26 -8.85 -8.60 3.48
CA ARG A 26 -7.86 -8.93 2.46
C ARG A 26 -6.46 -8.61 2.95
N ALA A 27 -5.53 -9.38 2.46
CA ALA A 27 -4.11 -9.10 2.61
C ALA A 27 -3.59 -8.55 1.28
N GLU A 28 -2.43 -7.94 1.29
CA GLU A 28 -1.85 -7.38 0.10
C GLU A 28 -0.37 -7.72 0.02
N HIS A 29 0.11 -7.84 -1.19
CA HIS A 29 1.53 -8.04 -1.45
C HIS A 29 1.93 -6.97 -2.45
N TRP A 30 2.89 -6.14 -2.09
CA TRP A 30 3.32 -5.02 -2.92
C TRP A 30 4.70 -5.30 -3.48
N ILE A 31 4.86 -5.11 -4.78
CA ILE A 31 6.11 -5.36 -5.50
C ILE A 31 6.48 -4.09 -6.25
N VAL A 32 7.65 -3.53 -5.95
CA VAL A 32 8.09 -2.30 -6.60
C VAL A 32 8.62 -2.62 -7.98
N VAL A 33 8.11 -1.93 -8.99
CA VAL A 33 8.55 -2.09 -10.37
C VAL A 33 9.53 -1.00 -10.73
N GLU A 34 9.28 0.23 -10.30
CA GLU A 34 10.15 1.35 -10.60
C GLU A 34 10.10 2.35 -9.46
N GLY A 35 11.26 2.88 -9.08
CA GLY A 35 11.34 3.89 -8.05
C GLY A 35 11.63 3.31 -6.68
N THR A 36 11.38 4.11 -5.66
CA THR A 36 11.64 3.74 -4.27
C THR A 36 10.40 3.98 -3.45
N ALA A 37 10.09 3.05 -2.59
CA ALA A 37 8.90 3.13 -1.73
C ALA A 37 9.31 3.04 -0.28
N ILE A 38 8.68 3.88 0.55
CA ILE A 38 8.73 3.69 1.99
C ILE A 38 7.38 3.11 2.38
N VAL A 39 7.41 1.92 2.95
CA VAL A 39 6.19 1.22 3.34
C VAL A 39 6.14 1.15 4.85
N THR A 40 5.07 1.68 5.41
CA THR A 40 4.81 1.57 6.83
C THR A 40 3.78 0.48 7.03
N CYS A 41 4.09 -0.49 7.89
CA CYS A 41 3.17 -1.56 8.20
C CYS A 41 3.12 -1.68 9.71
N ASP A 42 1.99 -1.32 10.29
CA ASP A 42 1.84 -1.19 11.73
C ASP A 42 2.90 -0.26 12.27
N GLU A 43 3.83 -0.74 13.08
CA GLU A 43 4.87 0.10 13.66
C GLU A 43 6.21 -0.05 12.96
N SER A 44 6.24 -0.79 11.88
CA SER A 44 7.47 -1.04 11.14
C SER A 44 7.50 -0.21 9.87
N GLU A 45 8.68 0.27 9.53
CA GLU A 45 8.87 1.02 8.30
C GLU A 45 10.03 0.41 7.54
N ILE A 46 9.80 0.13 6.26
CA ILE A 46 10.84 -0.45 5.41
C ILE A 46 10.93 0.35 4.12
N THR A 47 12.10 0.31 3.52
CA THR A 47 12.34 0.93 2.22
C THR A 47 12.50 -0.18 1.19
N LEU A 48 11.75 -0.06 0.10
CA LEU A 48 11.81 -1.02 -0.99
C LEU A 48 12.29 -0.32 -2.26
N THR A 49 13.17 -0.99 -2.99
CA THR A 49 13.58 -0.52 -4.31
C THR A 49 13.11 -1.54 -5.34
N GLU A 50 13.52 -1.33 -6.59
CA GLU A 50 13.01 -2.12 -7.70
C GLU A 50 13.19 -3.61 -7.47
N ASN A 51 12.15 -4.36 -7.78
CA ASN A 51 12.07 -5.81 -7.64
C ASN A 51 11.99 -6.31 -6.20
N GLN A 52 11.88 -5.41 -5.24
CA GLN A 52 11.67 -5.81 -3.85
C GLN A 52 10.18 -5.77 -3.53
N SER A 53 9.79 -6.52 -2.52
CA SER A 53 8.39 -6.66 -2.20
C SER A 53 8.18 -6.81 -0.70
N THR A 54 6.93 -6.60 -0.29
CA THR A 54 6.54 -6.80 1.10
C THR A 54 5.12 -7.32 1.17
N TYR A 55 4.84 -8.06 2.23
CA TYR A 55 3.51 -8.60 2.49
C TYR A 55 2.83 -7.76 3.57
N LEU A 56 1.57 -7.44 3.34
CA LEU A 56 0.76 -6.65 4.27
C LEU A 56 -0.39 -7.54 4.73
N PRO A 57 -0.32 -8.07 5.95
CA PRO A 57 -1.34 -9.03 6.39
C PRO A 57 -2.70 -8.40 6.65
N LEU A 58 -3.70 -9.25 6.74
CA LEU A 58 -5.02 -8.83 7.12
C LEU A 58 -4.99 -8.02 8.40
N GLY A 59 -5.73 -6.94 8.43
CA GLY A 59 -5.85 -6.15 9.63
C GLY A 59 -4.67 -5.25 9.94
N ALA A 60 -3.60 -5.33 9.18
CA ALA A 60 -2.46 -4.45 9.39
C ALA A 60 -2.76 -3.06 8.89
N THR A 61 -2.23 -2.07 9.57
CA THR A 61 -2.32 -0.68 9.14
C THR A 61 -1.12 -0.40 8.25
N HIS A 62 -1.35 0.19 7.09
CA HIS A 62 -0.23 0.41 6.17
C HIS A 62 -0.34 1.74 5.44
N ARG A 63 0.81 2.22 5.01
CA ARG A 63 0.94 3.46 4.25
C ARG A 63 2.07 3.29 3.23
N LEU A 64 1.93 4.00 2.12
CA LEU A 64 2.91 3.98 1.05
C LEU A 64 3.35 5.40 0.75
N GLU A 65 4.67 5.62 0.68
CA GLU A 65 5.22 6.93 0.36
C GLU A 65 6.26 6.80 -0.73
N ASN A 66 6.32 7.83 -1.57
CA ASN A 66 7.36 7.94 -2.58
C ASN A 66 8.33 9.03 -2.16
N PRO A 67 9.50 8.67 -1.60
CA PRO A 67 10.46 9.69 -1.16
C PRO A 67 11.36 10.19 -2.29
N GLY A 68 11.26 9.61 -3.46
CA GLY A 68 12.17 9.88 -4.56
C GLY A 68 11.74 11.01 -5.44
N LYS A 69 12.45 11.15 -6.56
CA LYS A 69 12.22 12.22 -7.53
C LYS A 69 11.61 11.73 -8.82
N ILE A 70 11.36 10.43 -8.93
CA ILE A 70 10.67 9.87 -10.09
C ILE A 70 9.40 9.20 -9.61
N PRO A 71 8.44 8.96 -10.50
CA PRO A 71 7.22 8.27 -10.11
C PRO A 71 7.55 6.88 -9.58
N LEU A 72 6.82 6.48 -8.55
CA LEU A 72 6.91 5.15 -7.99
C LEU A 72 5.82 4.31 -8.64
N GLU A 73 6.23 3.17 -9.20
CA GLU A 73 5.28 2.22 -9.79
C GLU A 73 5.38 0.91 -9.04
N LEU A 74 4.25 0.39 -8.62
CA LEU A 74 4.25 -0.91 -7.99
C LEU A 74 3.02 -1.71 -8.38
N ILE A 75 3.11 -3.00 -8.17
CA ILE A 75 2.01 -3.93 -8.40
C ILE A 75 1.53 -4.38 -7.05
N GLU A 76 0.22 -4.34 -6.88
CA GLU A 76 -0.42 -4.77 -5.66
C GLU A 76 -1.23 -6.02 -5.97
N VAL A 77 -0.96 -7.10 -5.24
CA VAL A 77 -1.74 -8.33 -5.33
C VAL A 77 -2.58 -8.38 -4.06
N GLN A 78 -3.88 -8.42 -4.24
CA GLN A 78 -4.82 -8.49 -3.13
C GLN A 78 -5.41 -9.89 -3.07
N SER A 79 -5.50 -10.45 -1.89
CA SER A 79 -6.10 -11.76 -1.71
C SER A 79 -6.89 -11.79 -0.42
N GLY A 80 -8.01 -12.49 -0.43
CA GLY A 80 -8.84 -12.59 0.76
C GLY A 80 -10.25 -12.99 0.46
N SER A 81 -11.07 -12.96 1.48
CA SER A 81 -12.45 -13.38 1.37
C SER A 81 -13.34 -12.30 0.72
N TYR A 82 -12.88 -11.06 0.72
CA TYR A 82 -13.67 -9.97 0.17
C TYR A 82 -12.73 -8.89 -0.35
N LEU A 83 -12.91 -8.50 -1.60
CA LEU A 83 -12.03 -7.53 -2.25
C LEU A 83 -12.74 -6.22 -2.61
N GLY A 84 -13.90 -5.95 -2.01
CA GLY A 84 -14.61 -4.71 -2.28
C GLY A 84 -13.87 -3.50 -1.76
N GLU A 85 -14.04 -2.37 -2.44
CA GLU A 85 -13.35 -1.14 -2.07
C GLU A 85 -13.84 -0.55 -0.76
N ASP A 86 -14.98 -1.01 -0.28
CA ASP A 86 -15.50 -0.54 0.99
C ASP A 86 -14.88 -1.24 2.20
N ASP A 87 -13.99 -2.22 1.97
CA ASP A 87 -13.26 -2.88 3.04
C ASP A 87 -12.02 -2.07 3.38
N ILE A 88 -12.23 -0.85 3.87
CA ILE A 88 -11.13 0.06 4.13
C ILE A 88 -11.45 0.99 5.28
N VAL A 89 -10.45 1.21 6.13
CA VAL A 89 -10.48 2.24 7.15
C VAL A 89 -9.28 3.14 6.89
N ARG A 90 -9.53 4.44 6.84
CA ARG A 90 -8.48 5.41 6.59
C ARG A 90 -8.19 6.21 7.83
N PHE A 91 -6.92 6.51 8.03
CA PHE A 91 -6.47 7.25 9.20
C PHE A 91 -5.74 8.53 8.82
N ASP A 92 -5.85 8.95 7.59
CA ASP A 92 -5.07 10.06 7.07
C ASP A 92 -5.40 11.38 7.73
N ASP A 93 -6.58 11.51 8.27
CA ASP A 93 -6.99 12.76 8.88
C ASP A 93 -6.08 13.18 9.99
N ILE A 94 -5.56 12.21 10.68
CA ILE A 94 -4.69 12.48 11.81
C ILE A 94 -3.44 13.21 11.40
N TYR A 95 -3.02 13.02 10.16
CA TYR A 95 -1.78 13.58 9.69
C TYR A 95 -1.97 14.82 8.88
N GLY A 96 -3.16 15.27 8.85
CA GLY A 96 -3.41 16.42 8.09
C GLY A 96 -3.06 16.24 6.69
N ARG A 97 -3.20 15.64 6.24
CA ARG A 97 -2.84 15.65 5.10
C ARG A 97 -3.36 16.44 4.30
N THR A 98 -3.59 16.81 4.78
CA THR A 98 -3.95 17.54 4.41
C THR A 98 -3.40 18.20 3.63
N ASN A 99 -3.02 18.09 3.51
CA ASN A 99 -2.39 18.45 2.97
C ASN A 99 -2.29 18.11 1.92
N GLN A 100 -2.78 17.72 1.78
CA GLN A 100 -2.62 17.34 1.07
C GLN A 100 -2.86 17.46 0.33
#